data_270a22cb21a43478b204cadb970c51b4
#
_entry.id   270a22cb21a43478b204cadb970c51b4
#
_cell.length_a   1.000
_cell.length_b   1.000
_cell.length_c   1.000
_cell.angle_alpha   90.00
_cell.angle_beta   90.00
_cell.angle_gamma   90.00
#
_symmetry.space_group_name_H-M   'P 1'
#
loop_
_entity.id
_entity.type
_entity.pdbx_description
1 polymer ?
#
loop_
_entity_poly.entity_id
_entity_poly.type
_entity_poly.pdbx_seq_one_letter_code
_entity_poly.pdbx_strand_id
1 'polypeptide(L)'
;ASVELLHNASLVHDDVCDDDSDRRGITSVSEMYGREIAICLGDAMIALSSLLLSQDTALQHTLTAHNLAILKLSAGQAAEFSTLSYPTWAAYEKLVEGKTTPLISLPLLGLNPSDQDSAESHQVAQYFSDTSIAFQIMNDIQNIDQGKQLAAPASDLRELRPNAVIAIFYEGLPDLDKRLFTRSKSGKKFAENDTRLNFWWEQILLSDSLAITRRLLGD
;
A
#
# COMPACT_ATOMS: atom_id res chain seq x y z
N ALA A 1 15.93 -3.89 14.11
CA ALA A 1 16.79 -4.13 12.92
C ALA A 1 16.09 -5.02 11.89
N SER A 2 15.66 -6.26 12.24
CA SER A 2 15.03 -7.21 11.28
C SER A 2 13.78 -6.63 10.60
N VAL A 3 12.82 -6.09 11.36
CA VAL A 3 11.59 -5.48 10.82
C VAL A 3 11.90 -4.29 9.93
N GLU A 4 12.88 -3.48 10.29
CA GLU A 4 13.30 -2.32 9.48
C GLU A 4 13.95 -2.76 8.16
N LEU A 5 14.73 -3.83 8.17
CA LEU A 5 15.25 -4.42 6.94
C LEU A 5 14.14 -4.92 6.03
N LEU A 6 13.15 -5.62 6.60
CA LEU A 6 11.99 -6.09 5.84
C LEU A 6 11.18 -4.91 5.27
N HIS A 7 10.97 -3.86 6.06
CA HIS A 7 10.29 -2.66 5.60
C HIS A 7 11.05 -1.99 4.43
N ASN A 8 12.36 -1.78 4.58
CA ASN A 8 13.15 -1.18 3.49
C ASN A 8 13.21 -2.08 2.25
N ALA A 9 13.24 -3.41 2.42
CA ALA A 9 13.14 -4.34 1.30
C ALA A 9 11.81 -4.18 0.53
N SER A 10 10.70 -4.05 1.27
CA SER A 10 9.39 -3.82 0.64
C SER A 10 9.35 -2.50 -0.14
N LEU A 11 9.97 -1.44 0.37
CA LEU A 11 10.06 -0.16 -0.35
C LEU A 11 10.89 -0.28 -1.64
N VAL A 12 12.01 -1.02 -1.61
CA VAL A 12 12.83 -1.26 -2.81
C VAL A 12 12.06 -2.05 -3.87
N HIS A 13 11.30 -3.07 -3.46
CA HIS A 13 10.45 -3.83 -4.38
C HIS A 13 9.25 -3.01 -4.89
N ASP A 14 8.65 -2.18 -4.04
CA ASP A 14 7.57 -1.25 -4.43
C ASP A 14 8.05 -0.30 -5.54
N ASP A 15 9.23 0.33 -5.37
CA ASP A 15 9.79 1.23 -6.39
C ASP A 15 9.97 0.55 -7.75
N VAL A 16 10.33 -0.74 -7.74
CA VAL A 16 10.44 -1.54 -8.98
C VAL A 16 9.06 -1.82 -9.58
N CYS A 17 8.09 -2.19 -8.74
CA CYS A 17 6.74 -2.54 -9.19
C CYS A 17 5.97 -1.33 -9.71
N ASP A 18 6.16 -0.18 -9.07
CA ASP A 18 5.47 1.06 -9.34
C ASP A 18 6.19 1.93 -10.39
N ASP A 19 7.41 1.54 -10.78
CA ASP A 19 8.25 2.31 -11.70
C ASP A 19 8.56 3.71 -11.14
N ASP A 20 8.76 3.79 -9.81
CA ASP A 20 9.05 5.03 -9.11
C ASP A 20 10.54 5.40 -9.24
N SER A 21 10.80 6.61 -9.74
CA SER A 21 12.17 7.13 -9.90
C SER A 21 12.71 7.84 -8.64
N ASP A 22 11.82 8.26 -7.73
CA ASP A 22 12.15 9.03 -6.53
C ASP A 22 11.39 8.48 -5.32
N ARG A 23 12.07 8.47 -4.17
CA ARG A 23 11.46 8.15 -2.88
C ARG A 23 11.92 9.16 -1.82
N ARG A 24 10.99 10.00 -1.37
CA ARG A 24 11.26 11.05 -0.35
C ARG A 24 12.36 12.04 -0.76
N GLY A 25 12.42 12.40 -2.04
CA GLY A 25 13.42 13.32 -2.58
C GLY A 25 14.79 12.68 -2.84
N ILE A 26 14.89 11.37 -2.80
CA ILE A 26 16.10 10.61 -3.11
C ILE A 26 15.81 9.67 -4.27
N THR A 27 16.71 9.61 -5.26
CA THR A 27 16.59 8.70 -6.40
C THR A 27 16.44 7.25 -5.92
N SER A 28 15.45 6.53 -6.46
CA SER A 28 15.20 5.13 -6.11
C SER A 28 16.37 4.22 -6.52
N VAL A 29 16.46 3.05 -5.86
CA VAL A 29 17.50 2.05 -6.20
C VAL A 29 17.33 1.54 -7.63
N SER A 30 16.07 1.36 -8.07
CA SER A 30 15.73 0.91 -9.42
C SER A 30 16.15 1.91 -10.49
N GLU A 31 16.03 3.20 -10.23
CA GLU A 31 16.47 4.27 -11.13
C GLU A 31 18.00 4.41 -11.14
N MET A 32 18.65 4.27 -9.97
CA MET A 32 20.09 4.48 -9.83
C MET A 32 20.92 3.31 -10.36
N TYR A 33 20.50 2.06 -10.14
CA TYR A 33 21.29 0.85 -10.41
C TYR A 33 20.62 -0.14 -11.35
N GLY A 34 19.37 0.10 -11.75
CA GLY A 34 18.57 -0.79 -12.57
C GLY A 34 17.67 -1.73 -11.76
N ARG A 35 16.60 -2.17 -12.41
CA ARG A 35 15.54 -3.00 -11.79
C ARG A 35 16.08 -4.34 -11.28
N GLU A 36 16.99 -4.95 -12.03
CA GLU A 36 17.58 -6.23 -11.70
C GLU A 36 18.37 -6.17 -10.39
N ILE A 37 19.15 -5.10 -10.21
CA ILE A 37 19.91 -4.85 -8.98
C ILE A 37 18.96 -4.58 -7.81
N ALA A 38 17.92 -3.78 -8.02
CA ALA A 38 16.92 -3.48 -6.99
C ALA A 38 16.20 -4.75 -6.50
N ILE A 39 15.79 -5.65 -7.42
CA ILE A 39 15.19 -6.94 -7.06
C ILE A 39 16.15 -7.77 -6.20
N CYS A 40 17.40 -7.95 -6.66
CA CYS A 40 18.40 -8.73 -5.92
C CYS A 40 18.71 -8.13 -4.54
N LEU A 41 18.74 -6.79 -4.42
CA LEU A 41 18.93 -6.11 -3.15
C LEU A 41 17.76 -6.35 -2.20
N GLY A 42 16.53 -6.20 -2.67
CA GLY A 42 15.33 -6.46 -1.87
C GLY A 42 15.29 -7.90 -1.36
N ASP A 43 15.57 -8.89 -2.22
CA ASP A 43 15.66 -10.30 -1.85
C ASP A 43 16.75 -10.57 -0.81
N ALA A 44 17.92 -9.97 -0.97
CA ALA A 44 19.01 -10.08 -0.01
C ALA A 44 18.63 -9.48 1.36
N MET A 45 17.93 -8.33 1.37
CA MET A 45 17.45 -7.68 2.59
C MET A 45 16.37 -8.53 3.30
N ILE A 46 15.46 -9.16 2.56
CA ILE A 46 14.46 -10.10 3.12
C ILE A 46 15.17 -11.29 3.77
N ALA A 47 16.11 -11.90 3.06
CA ALA A 47 16.89 -13.03 3.60
C ALA A 47 17.68 -12.63 4.86
N LEU A 48 18.33 -11.47 4.84
CA LEU A 48 19.09 -10.95 5.98
C LEU A 48 18.18 -10.64 7.17
N SER A 49 16.96 -10.14 6.95
CA SER A 49 16.01 -9.87 8.01
C SER A 49 15.63 -11.14 8.78
N SER A 50 15.40 -12.25 8.08
CA SER A 50 15.13 -13.57 8.67
C SER A 50 16.40 -14.15 9.35
N LEU A 51 17.56 -14.00 8.75
CA LEU A 51 18.84 -14.48 9.29
C LEU A 51 19.16 -13.83 10.64
N LEU A 52 18.93 -12.51 10.78
CA LEU A 52 19.13 -11.81 12.06
C LEU A 52 18.29 -12.39 13.20
N LEU A 53 17.02 -12.76 12.93
CA LEU A 53 16.18 -13.39 13.92
C LEU A 53 16.62 -14.82 14.26
N SER A 54 17.14 -15.56 13.28
CA SER A 54 17.59 -16.94 13.49
C SER A 54 18.88 -17.05 14.34
N GLN A 55 19.70 -16.01 14.36
CA GLN A 55 20.95 -15.97 15.13
C GLN A 55 20.74 -15.63 16.61
N ASP A 56 19.62 -15.02 16.97
CA ASP A 56 19.29 -14.69 18.35
C ASP A 56 18.34 -15.74 18.94
N THR A 57 18.86 -16.55 19.87
CA THR A 57 18.08 -17.61 20.50
C THR A 57 16.84 -17.11 21.23
N ALA A 58 16.87 -15.88 21.74
CA ALA A 58 15.73 -15.24 22.39
C ALA A 58 14.63 -14.84 21.38
N LEU A 59 14.98 -14.64 20.11
CA LEU A 59 14.07 -14.19 19.06
C LEU A 59 13.70 -15.28 18.05
N GLN A 60 14.29 -16.48 18.13
CA GLN A 60 13.99 -17.56 17.17
C GLN A 60 12.51 -17.93 17.10
N HIS A 61 11.78 -17.81 18.22
CA HIS A 61 10.34 -18.05 18.25
C HIS A 61 9.54 -17.10 17.35
N THR A 62 10.07 -15.91 17.05
CA THR A 62 9.42 -14.91 16.20
C THR A 62 9.61 -15.17 14.70
N LEU A 63 10.52 -16.08 14.34
CA LEU A 63 10.88 -16.34 12.94
C LEU A 63 9.70 -16.85 12.10
N THR A 64 8.85 -17.68 12.68
CA THR A 64 7.64 -18.15 11.98
C THR A 64 6.68 -17.00 11.69
N ALA A 65 6.41 -16.14 12.69
CA ALA A 65 5.55 -14.96 12.51
C ALA A 65 6.14 -13.98 11.47
N HIS A 66 7.46 -13.79 11.49
CA HIS A 66 8.19 -12.98 10.52
C HIS A 66 8.03 -13.50 9.08
N ASN A 67 8.25 -14.79 8.87
CA ASN A 67 8.10 -15.40 7.54
C ASN A 67 6.63 -15.42 7.06
N LEU A 68 5.66 -15.59 7.98
CA LEU A 68 4.25 -15.45 7.64
C LEU A 68 3.89 -14.01 7.25
N ALA A 69 4.50 -13.00 7.90
CA ALA A 69 4.33 -11.61 7.49
C ALA A 69 4.87 -11.36 6.08
N ILE A 70 6.05 -11.90 5.72
CA ILE A 70 6.60 -11.82 4.36
C ILE A 70 5.64 -12.43 3.34
N LEU A 71 5.08 -13.61 3.63
CA LEU A 71 4.10 -14.24 2.73
C LEU A 71 2.83 -13.39 2.56
N LYS A 72 2.31 -12.80 3.64
CA LYS A 72 1.13 -11.91 3.58
C LYS A 72 1.41 -10.65 2.78
N LEU A 73 2.57 -9.99 3.00
CA LEU A 73 3.00 -8.83 2.25
C LEU A 73 3.10 -9.13 0.75
N SER A 74 3.73 -10.25 0.40
CA SER A 74 3.87 -10.67 -1.01
C SER A 74 2.51 -10.96 -1.64
N ALA A 75 1.60 -11.62 -0.90
CA ALA A 75 0.24 -11.89 -1.38
C ALA A 75 -0.58 -10.60 -1.54
N GLY A 76 -0.46 -9.63 -0.60
CA GLY A 76 -1.10 -8.33 -0.66
C GLY A 76 -0.65 -7.53 -1.89
N GLN A 77 0.66 -7.49 -2.12
CA GLN A 77 1.24 -6.84 -3.30
C GLN A 77 0.75 -7.49 -4.60
N ALA A 78 0.78 -8.82 -4.69
CA ALA A 78 0.29 -9.54 -5.87
C ALA A 78 -1.21 -9.31 -6.12
N ALA A 79 -2.02 -9.23 -5.06
CA ALA A 79 -3.45 -8.94 -5.16
C ALA A 79 -3.71 -7.56 -5.75
N GLU A 80 -2.93 -6.54 -5.36
CA GLU A 80 -3.03 -5.19 -5.91
C GLU A 80 -2.86 -5.17 -7.44
N PHE A 81 -1.84 -5.87 -7.95
CA PHE A 81 -1.56 -5.92 -9.39
C PHE A 81 -2.47 -6.86 -10.19
N SER A 82 -3.08 -7.85 -9.54
CA SER A 82 -3.96 -8.82 -10.22
C SER A 82 -5.40 -8.32 -10.39
N THR A 83 -5.78 -7.24 -9.72
CA THR A 83 -7.15 -6.71 -9.75
C THR A 83 -7.44 -6.04 -11.10
N LEU A 84 -8.45 -6.56 -11.83
CA LEU A 84 -8.86 -6.04 -13.15
C LEU A 84 -9.71 -4.77 -13.08
N SER A 85 -10.38 -4.52 -11.94
CA SER A 85 -11.20 -3.33 -11.70
C SER A 85 -10.55 -2.42 -10.66
N TYR A 86 -10.96 -1.17 -10.61
CA TYR A 86 -10.57 -0.33 -9.48
C TYR A 86 -11.22 -0.88 -8.19
N PRO A 87 -10.56 -0.86 -7.03
CA PRO A 87 -11.13 -1.43 -5.81
C PRO A 87 -12.32 -0.63 -5.31
N THR A 88 -13.34 -1.30 -4.80
CA THR A 88 -14.37 -0.72 -3.93
C THR A 88 -13.76 -0.42 -2.56
N TRP A 89 -14.48 0.29 -1.69
CA TRP A 89 -14.00 0.56 -0.33
C TRP A 89 -13.60 -0.72 0.41
N ALA A 90 -14.47 -1.72 0.45
CA ALA A 90 -14.18 -2.99 1.13
C ALA A 90 -12.99 -3.77 0.52
N ALA A 91 -12.77 -3.64 -0.79
CA ALA A 91 -11.60 -4.23 -1.44
C ALA A 91 -10.32 -3.44 -1.13
N TYR A 92 -10.41 -2.12 -1.04
CA TYR A 92 -9.30 -1.24 -0.63
C TYR A 92 -8.84 -1.57 0.80
N GLU A 93 -9.76 -1.68 1.78
CA GLU A 93 -9.43 -2.07 3.15
C GLU A 93 -8.63 -3.39 3.20
N LYS A 94 -9.08 -4.41 2.47
CA LYS A 94 -8.38 -5.70 2.38
C LYS A 94 -6.98 -5.59 1.75
N LEU A 95 -6.81 -4.71 0.76
CA LEU A 95 -5.49 -4.46 0.16
C LEU A 95 -4.55 -3.83 1.18
N VAL A 96 -5.01 -2.84 1.93
CA VAL A 96 -4.22 -2.18 2.98
C VAL A 96 -3.88 -3.17 4.11
N GLU A 97 -4.85 -3.96 4.57
CA GLU A 97 -4.60 -5.02 5.55
C GLU A 97 -3.53 -6.01 5.08
N GLY A 98 -3.56 -6.40 3.83
CA GLY A 98 -2.57 -7.33 3.27
C GLY A 98 -1.19 -6.70 3.09
N LYS A 99 -1.12 -5.43 2.68
CA LYS A 99 0.13 -4.75 2.31
C LYS A 99 0.82 -4.04 3.48
N THR A 100 0.08 -3.51 4.46
CA THR A 100 0.63 -2.62 5.50
C THR A 100 0.58 -3.24 6.90
N THR A 101 -0.53 -3.85 7.28
CA THR A 101 -0.74 -4.40 8.63
C THR A 101 0.34 -5.40 9.06
N PRO A 102 0.83 -6.34 8.21
CA PRO A 102 1.85 -7.29 8.63
C PRO A 102 3.15 -6.64 9.11
N LEU A 103 3.56 -5.50 8.51
CA LEU A 103 4.76 -4.77 8.94
C LEU A 103 4.55 -4.05 10.26
N ILE A 104 3.40 -3.44 10.46
CA ILE A 104 3.08 -2.67 11.67
C ILE A 104 2.88 -3.60 12.88
N SER A 105 2.24 -4.76 12.68
CA SER A 105 1.96 -5.73 13.74
C SER A 105 3.15 -6.61 14.12
N LEU A 106 4.09 -6.82 13.19
CA LEU A 106 5.20 -7.75 13.37
C LEU A 106 6.06 -7.52 14.63
N PRO A 107 6.44 -6.29 15.02
CA PRO A 107 7.21 -6.05 16.23
C PRO A 107 6.53 -6.55 17.50
N LEU A 108 5.21 -6.54 17.54
CA LEU A 108 4.43 -6.94 18.72
C LEU A 108 4.18 -8.42 18.79
N LEU A 109 3.91 -9.04 17.64
CA LEU A 109 3.80 -10.51 17.57
C LEU A 109 5.11 -11.19 18.01
N GLY A 110 6.25 -10.47 17.84
CA GLY A 110 7.54 -10.91 18.33
C GLY A 110 7.74 -10.82 19.85
N LEU A 111 7.00 -9.97 20.53
CA LEU A 111 7.19 -9.73 21.97
C LEU A 111 6.37 -10.66 22.87
N ASN A 112 5.30 -11.25 22.38
CA ASN A 112 4.44 -12.12 23.19
C ASN A 112 4.05 -13.44 22.48
N PRO A 113 4.93 -14.45 22.49
CA PRO A 113 4.69 -15.71 21.78
C PRO A 113 3.68 -16.63 22.45
N SER A 114 3.36 -16.41 23.73
CA SER A 114 2.64 -17.40 24.54
C SER A 114 1.11 -17.29 24.46
N ASP A 115 0.56 -16.30 23.78
CA ASP A 115 -0.88 -16.01 23.85
C ASP A 115 -1.49 -15.49 22.53
N GLN A 116 -1.11 -16.10 21.40
CA GLN A 116 -1.57 -15.66 20.07
C GLN A 116 -3.09 -15.85 19.83
N ASP A 117 -3.73 -16.73 20.59
CA ASP A 117 -5.17 -17.02 20.47
C ASP A 117 -6.03 -16.34 21.56
N SER A 118 -5.45 -15.48 22.39
CA SER A 118 -6.21 -14.76 23.41
C SER A 118 -7.09 -13.66 22.81
N ALA A 119 -8.17 -13.31 23.50
CA ALA A 119 -9.00 -12.16 23.14
C ALA A 119 -8.21 -10.87 23.10
N GLU A 120 -7.21 -10.71 23.96
CA GLU A 120 -6.30 -9.55 24.00
C GLU A 120 -5.43 -9.48 22.74
N SER A 121 -4.88 -10.61 22.29
CA SER A 121 -4.10 -10.67 21.04
C SER A 121 -4.93 -10.32 19.82
N HIS A 122 -6.19 -10.74 19.76
CA HIS A 122 -7.11 -10.37 18.69
C HIS A 122 -7.44 -8.87 18.72
N GLN A 123 -7.66 -8.28 19.91
CA GLN A 123 -7.90 -6.84 20.03
C GLN A 123 -6.68 -6.03 19.59
N VAL A 124 -5.48 -6.45 19.98
CA VAL A 124 -4.23 -5.83 19.56
C VAL A 124 -4.07 -5.92 18.04
N ALA A 125 -4.30 -7.09 17.45
CA ALA A 125 -4.23 -7.27 15.99
C ALA A 125 -5.23 -6.35 15.26
N GLN A 126 -6.47 -6.24 15.78
CA GLN A 126 -7.47 -5.32 15.20
C GLN A 126 -7.02 -3.88 15.32
N TYR A 127 -6.53 -3.43 16.47
CA TYR A 127 -6.00 -2.07 16.65
C TYR A 127 -4.91 -1.71 15.63
N PHE A 128 -4.02 -2.67 15.32
CA PHE A 128 -2.98 -2.45 14.32
C PHE A 128 -3.52 -2.44 12.89
N SER A 129 -4.53 -3.24 12.60
CA SER A 129 -5.23 -3.19 11.31
C SER A 129 -5.87 -1.81 11.12
N ASP A 130 -6.64 -1.34 12.10
CA ASP A 130 -7.31 -0.04 12.05
C ASP A 130 -6.30 1.12 11.93
N THR A 131 -5.19 1.04 12.70
CA THR A 131 -4.10 2.03 12.61
C THR A 131 -3.44 2.03 11.23
N SER A 132 -3.24 0.85 10.62
CA SER A 132 -2.66 0.73 9.28
C SER A 132 -3.56 1.35 8.22
N ILE A 133 -4.88 1.10 8.32
CA ILE A 133 -5.88 1.68 7.42
C ILE A 133 -5.91 3.21 7.57
N ALA A 134 -5.95 3.72 8.81
CA ALA A 134 -5.95 5.16 9.07
C ALA A 134 -4.68 5.84 8.53
N PHE A 135 -3.51 5.22 8.71
CA PHE A 135 -2.24 5.72 8.17
C PHE A 135 -2.26 5.78 6.64
N GLN A 136 -2.78 4.73 5.99
CA GLN A 136 -2.86 4.73 4.52
C GLN A 136 -3.87 5.77 4.02
N ILE A 137 -5.02 5.91 4.66
CA ILE A 137 -6.01 6.96 4.33
C ILE A 137 -5.37 8.36 4.41
N MET A 138 -4.56 8.64 5.44
CA MET A 138 -3.84 9.92 5.55
C MET A 138 -2.91 10.16 4.37
N ASN A 139 -2.12 9.16 3.97
CA ASN A 139 -1.24 9.26 2.80
C ASN A 139 -2.02 9.51 1.51
N ASP A 140 -3.14 8.82 1.35
CA ASP A 140 -4.01 8.92 0.17
C ASP A 140 -4.66 10.31 0.07
N ILE A 141 -5.15 10.86 1.19
CA ILE A 141 -5.65 12.24 1.26
C ILE A 141 -4.54 13.23 0.88
N GLN A 142 -3.33 13.03 1.42
CA GLN A 142 -2.19 13.89 1.11
C GLN A 142 -1.84 13.87 -0.39
N ASN A 143 -1.93 12.71 -1.04
CA ASN A 143 -1.71 12.56 -2.48
C ASN A 143 -2.72 13.40 -3.29
N ILE A 144 -4.01 13.37 -2.92
CA ILE A 144 -5.05 14.21 -3.55
C ILE A 144 -4.79 15.70 -3.29
N ASP A 145 -4.45 16.09 -2.07
CA ASP A 145 -4.19 17.49 -1.72
C ASP A 145 -2.94 18.03 -2.44
N GLN A 146 -1.90 17.23 -2.63
CA GLN A 146 -0.74 17.58 -3.47
C GLN A 146 -1.15 17.83 -4.92
N GLY A 147 -2.00 16.97 -5.50
CA GLY A 147 -2.54 17.18 -6.83
C GLY A 147 -3.28 18.50 -6.95
N LYS A 148 -4.09 18.87 -5.95
CA LYS A 148 -4.76 20.18 -5.91
C LYS A 148 -3.77 21.35 -5.87
N GLN A 149 -2.74 21.27 -5.04
CA GLN A 149 -1.71 22.32 -4.91
C GLN A 149 -0.94 22.52 -6.21
N LEU A 150 -0.64 21.44 -6.92
CA LEU A 150 0.08 21.47 -8.19
C LEU A 150 -0.82 21.78 -9.40
N ALA A 151 -2.12 21.92 -9.20
CA ALA A 151 -3.13 22.05 -10.27
C ALA A 151 -3.00 20.93 -11.33
N ALA A 152 -2.69 19.71 -10.90
CA ALA A 152 -2.47 18.54 -11.74
C ALA A 152 -3.14 17.30 -11.13
N PRO A 153 -3.54 16.29 -11.93
CA PRO A 153 -4.06 15.05 -11.41
C PRO A 153 -3.09 14.38 -10.44
N ALA A 154 -3.62 13.90 -9.31
CA ALA A 154 -2.87 13.15 -8.31
C ALA A 154 -2.13 11.96 -8.94
N SER A 155 -0.95 11.62 -8.43
CA SER A 155 -0.13 10.52 -8.97
C SER A 155 -0.86 9.18 -8.91
N ASP A 156 -1.58 8.90 -7.80
CA ASP A 156 -2.33 7.66 -7.65
C ASP A 156 -3.43 7.51 -8.71
N LEU A 157 -4.11 8.61 -9.08
CA LEU A 157 -5.08 8.57 -10.17
C LEU A 157 -4.39 8.32 -11.52
N ARG A 158 -3.27 9.01 -11.78
CA ARG A 158 -2.51 8.86 -13.03
C ARG A 158 -2.04 7.43 -13.23
N GLU A 159 -1.63 6.79 -12.16
CA GLU A 159 -1.09 5.43 -12.17
C GLU A 159 -2.13 4.36 -11.86
N LEU A 160 -3.36 4.79 -11.57
CA LEU A 160 -4.47 3.92 -11.18
C LEU A 160 -4.14 3.05 -9.95
N ARG A 161 -3.33 3.60 -9.04
CA ARG A 161 -3.03 2.98 -7.75
C ARG A 161 -4.26 3.01 -6.83
N PRO A 162 -4.46 2.00 -5.99
CA PRO A 162 -5.49 2.05 -4.96
C PRO A 162 -5.29 3.26 -4.05
N ASN A 163 -6.36 4.05 -3.88
CA ASN A 163 -6.40 5.25 -3.04
C ASN A 163 -7.78 5.37 -2.42
N ALA A 164 -7.86 5.65 -1.13
CA ALA A 164 -9.10 5.71 -0.36
C ALA A 164 -10.14 6.65 -0.97
N VAL A 165 -9.71 7.88 -1.33
CA VAL A 165 -10.61 8.89 -1.91
C VAL A 165 -11.17 8.43 -3.25
N ILE A 166 -10.31 7.83 -4.07
CA ILE A 166 -10.69 7.34 -5.39
C ILE A 166 -11.57 6.09 -5.27
N ALA A 167 -11.33 5.22 -4.27
CA ALA A 167 -12.16 4.03 -4.03
C ALA A 167 -13.60 4.42 -3.64
N ILE A 168 -13.75 5.40 -2.75
CA ILE A 168 -15.06 5.95 -2.36
C ILE A 168 -15.76 6.61 -3.56
N PHE A 169 -15.01 7.41 -4.34
CA PHE A 169 -15.53 7.99 -5.58
C PHE A 169 -16.01 6.91 -6.55
N TYR A 170 -15.18 5.91 -6.82
CA TYR A 170 -15.49 4.81 -7.72
C TYR A 170 -16.71 4.02 -7.28
N GLU A 171 -16.84 3.75 -5.99
CA GLU A 171 -18.01 3.02 -5.45
C GLU A 171 -19.31 3.76 -5.68
N GLY A 172 -19.32 5.09 -5.61
CA GLY A 172 -20.47 5.95 -5.89
C GLY A 172 -20.83 6.10 -7.37
N LEU A 173 -19.98 5.66 -8.31
CA LEU A 173 -20.25 5.78 -9.74
C LEU A 173 -21.37 4.85 -10.21
N PRO A 174 -22.18 5.26 -11.21
CA PRO A 174 -23.05 4.36 -11.96
C PRO A 174 -22.25 3.24 -12.65
N ASP A 175 -22.88 2.08 -12.89
CA ASP A 175 -22.22 0.91 -13.49
C ASP A 175 -21.54 1.18 -14.84
N LEU A 176 -22.14 2.05 -15.66
CA LEU A 176 -21.55 2.44 -16.94
C LEU A 176 -20.24 3.20 -16.73
N ASP A 177 -20.23 4.14 -15.79
CA ASP A 177 -19.07 4.98 -15.47
C ASP A 177 -17.97 4.15 -14.79
N LYS A 178 -18.33 3.19 -13.93
CA LYS A 178 -17.39 2.20 -13.39
C LYS A 178 -16.65 1.44 -14.49
N ARG A 179 -17.39 1.03 -15.53
CA ARG A 179 -16.76 0.34 -16.69
C ARG A 179 -15.86 1.26 -17.49
N LEU A 180 -16.21 2.53 -17.64
CA LEU A 180 -15.39 3.53 -18.34
C LEU A 180 -14.13 3.83 -17.55
N PHE A 181 -14.24 4.01 -16.23
CA PHE A 181 -13.12 4.20 -15.33
C PHE A 181 -12.15 3.00 -15.37
N THR A 182 -12.69 1.79 -15.26
CA THR A 182 -11.91 0.54 -15.29
C THR A 182 -11.20 0.30 -16.63
N ARG A 183 -11.82 0.66 -17.77
CA ARG A 183 -11.17 0.57 -19.09
C ARG A 183 -9.88 1.37 -19.17
N SER A 184 -9.76 2.42 -18.38
CA SER A 184 -8.53 3.19 -18.27
C SER A 184 -7.39 2.38 -17.65
N LYS A 185 -7.69 1.35 -16.83
CA LYS A 185 -6.71 0.47 -16.18
C LYS A 185 -6.09 -0.59 -17.11
N SER A 186 -6.67 -0.86 -18.28
CA SER A 186 -6.16 -1.87 -19.22
C SER A 186 -4.75 -1.57 -19.76
N GLY A 187 -4.25 -0.35 -19.58
CA GLY A 187 -2.92 0.11 -20.00
C GLY A 187 -1.95 0.45 -18.86
N LYS A 188 -2.25 0.10 -17.62
CA LYS A 188 -1.43 0.34 -16.40
C LYS A 188 -1.26 1.80 -15.94
N LYS A 189 -1.30 2.79 -16.81
CA LYS A 189 -1.17 4.23 -16.49
C LYS A 189 -1.96 5.04 -17.53
N PHE A 190 -2.49 6.19 -17.14
CA PHE A 190 -2.96 7.16 -18.13
C PHE A 190 -1.74 7.75 -18.87
N ALA A 191 -1.85 7.93 -20.19
CA ALA A 191 -0.85 8.70 -20.93
C ALA A 191 -0.80 10.15 -20.40
N GLU A 192 0.37 10.81 -20.48
CA GLU A 192 0.56 12.19 -19.95
C GLU A 192 -0.48 13.21 -20.43
N ASN A 193 -1.02 13.03 -21.63
CA ASN A 193 -2.02 13.92 -22.24
C ASN A 193 -3.40 13.23 -22.39
N ASP A 194 -3.71 12.23 -21.57
CA ASP A 194 -5.01 11.54 -21.64
C ASP A 194 -6.13 12.46 -21.14
N THR A 195 -7.03 12.86 -22.02
CA THR A 195 -8.17 13.72 -21.67
C THR A 195 -9.09 13.07 -20.64
N ARG A 196 -9.11 11.74 -20.54
CA ARG A 196 -9.89 10.99 -19.53
C ARG A 196 -9.32 11.18 -18.13
N LEU A 197 -7.99 11.31 -17.99
CA LEU A 197 -7.35 11.57 -16.71
C LEU A 197 -7.84 12.88 -16.11
N ASN A 198 -7.83 13.98 -16.89
CA ASN A 198 -8.32 15.28 -16.46
C ASN A 198 -9.83 15.25 -16.16
N PHE A 199 -10.61 14.56 -17.01
CA PHE A 199 -12.04 14.39 -16.77
C PHE A 199 -12.30 13.70 -15.41
N TRP A 200 -11.66 12.55 -15.14
CA TRP A 200 -11.86 11.85 -13.87
C TRP A 200 -11.33 12.65 -12.68
N TRP A 201 -10.22 13.37 -12.85
CA TRP A 201 -9.71 14.26 -11.82
C TRP A 201 -10.71 15.34 -11.42
N GLU A 202 -11.30 16.03 -12.39
CA GLU A 202 -12.36 17.02 -12.15
C GLU A 202 -13.57 16.40 -11.45
N GLN A 203 -14.01 15.20 -11.87
CA GLN A 203 -15.14 14.51 -11.22
C GLN A 203 -14.84 14.16 -9.76
N ILE A 204 -13.63 13.70 -9.45
CA ILE A 204 -13.19 13.42 -8.07
C ILE A 204 -13.21 14.70 -7.23
N LEU A 205 -12.70 15.81 -7.76
CA LEU A 205 -12.68 17.09 -7.05
C LEU A 205 -14.08 17.70 -6.82
N LEU A 206 -15.03 17.43 -7.70
CA LEU A 206 -16.41 17.88 -7.59
C LEU A 206 -17.24 16.98 -6.67
N SER A 207 -16.79 15.77 -6.37
CA SER A 207 -17.49 14.82 -5.53
C SER A 207 -17.24 15.09 -4.03
N ASP A 208 -18.09 14.49 -3.19
CA ASP A 208 -17.92 14.51 -1.72
C ASP A 208 -16.90 13.47 -1.22
N SER A 209 -16.26 12.70 -2.11
CA SER A 209 -15.41 11.56 -1.73
C SER A 209 -14.27 11.95 -0.77
N LEU A 210 -13.59 13.07 -1.02
CA LEU A 210 -12.53 13.57 -0.14
C LEU A 210 -13.08 13.95 1.25
N ALA A 211 -14.24 14.59 1.31
CA ALA A 211 -14.88 14.95 2.58
C ALA A 211 -15.36 13.71 3.36
N ILE A 212 -15.87 12.71 2.65
CA ILE A 212 -16.26 11.42 3.23
C ILE A 212 -15.01 10.71 3.79
N THR A 213 -13.93 10.66 3.02
CA THR A 213 -12.67 10.01 3.44
C THR A 213 -12.09 10.68 4.69
N ARG A 214 -12.09 12.00 4.77
CA ARG A 214 -11.63 12.73 5.97
C ARG A 214 -12.46 12.38 7.21
N ARG A 215 -13.78 12.28 7.08
CA ARG A 215 -14.66 11.89 8.19
C ARG A 215 -14.37 10.48 8.72
N LEU A 216 -13.82 9.58 7.93
CA LEU A 216 -13.39 8.26 8.41
C LEU A 216 -12.21 8.33 9.39
N LEU A 217 -11.44 9.41 9.38
CA LEU A 217 -10.36 9.66 10.34
C LEU A 217 -10.83 10.38 11.62
N GLY A 218 -12.10 10.77 11.70
CA GLY A 218 -12.68 11.41 12.89
C GLY A 218 -12.59 12.93 12.91
N ASP A 219 -12.49 13.56 11.73
CA ASP A 219 -12.59 15.02 11.59
C ASP A 219 -14.04 15.53 11.75
#